data_df799ca025ff5bcb2a27efde7f0b336b
#
_entry.id   df799ca025ff5bcb2a27efde7f0b336b
#
_cell.length_a   1.000
_cell.length_b   1.000
_cell.length_c   1.000
_cell.angle_alpha   90.00
_cell.angle_beta   90.00
_cell.angle_gamma   90.00
#
_symmetry.space_group_name_H-M   'P 1'
#
loop_
_entity.id
_entity.type
_entity.pdbx_description
1 polymer ?
#
loop_
_entity_poly.entity_id
_entity_poly.type
_entity_poly.pdbx_seq_one_letter_code
_entity_poly.pdbx_strand_id
1 'polypeptide(L)'
;MNGSRSRHNSKVEKNKKKTLIAPHIAVLPKSGIRDFFELVNSMDDVISLGIGEPDFVTPWNIRESAIYSLESGKTHYTSNLGLLSLRKAICNYMSSDYDLDYDPVHECIVTVGVSEALDLVIRAITSPGDEIIYHEPCYVSYGPEIRMAHGVPVVVKTYEKNDFALDPDDLEKAITPKTKAILLNFPCNPTGATLTYEQTEKIAKIAVRHNLIVLADHIYTELTYGEMTPSIATFPGMKERTVFL
;
A
#
# COMPACT_ATOMS: atom_id res chain seq x y z
N MET A 1 22.51 53.83 -55.80
CA MET A 1 21.75 54.04 -54.56
C MET A 1 21.28 52.68 -54.08
N ASN A 2 22.03 52.09 -53.11
CA ASN A 2 21.81 50.76 -52.61
C ASN A 2 20.94 50.85 -51.34
N GLY A 3 19.71 50.32 -51.42
CA GLY A 3 18.83 50.16 -50.26
C GLY A 3 18.98 48.77 -49.66
N SER A 4 19.66 48.66 -48.53
CA SER A 4 19.77 47.46 -47.75
C SER A 4 18.48 47.20 -46.96
N ARG A 5 17.80 46.10 -47.30
CA ARG A 5 16.66 45.60 -46.53
C ARG A 5 17.17 44.80 -45.35
N SER A 6 17.06 45.33 -44.13
CA SER A 6 17.25 44.65 -42.86
C SER A 6 16.15 43.58 -42.72
N ARG A 7 16.57 42.30 -42.66
CA ARG A 7 15.67 41.19 -42.28
C ARG A 7 15.56 41.17 -40.76
N HIS A 8 14.42 41.54 -40.26
CA HIS A 8 14.01 41.35 -38.86
C HIS A 8 13.80 39.83 -38.64
N ASN A 9 14.76 39.21 -37.96
CA ASN A 9 14.60 37.84 -37.45
C ASN A 9 13.74 37.87 -36.18
N SER A 10 12.46 37.68 -36.30
CA SER A 10 11.58 37.48 -35.16
C SER A 10 11.82 36.04 -34.63
N LYS A 11 12.61 35.93 -33.54
CA LYS A 11 12.66 34.71 -32.74
C LYS A 11 11.26 34.49 -32.15
N VAL A 12 10.53 33.53 -32.72
CA VAL A 12 9.33 32.99 -32.09
C VAL A 12 9.80 32.25 -30.83
N GLU A 13 9.69 32.88 -29.68
CA GLU A 13 9.77 32.22 -28.38
C GLU A 13 8.68 31.17 -28.34
N LYS A 14 9.07 29.89 -28.44
CA LYS A 14 8.15 28.78 -28.17
C LYS A 14 7.73 28.89 -26.72
N ASN A 15 6.55 29.42 -26.49
CA ASN A 15 5.87 29.42 -25.20
C ASN A 15 5.77 27.97 -24.75
N LYS A 16 6.72 27.52 -23.89
CA LYS A 16 6.62 26.22 -23.22
C LYS A 16 5.36 26.27 -22.37
N LYS A 17 4.30 25.58 -22.81
CA LYS A 17 3.08 25.44 -22.03
C LYS A 17 3.52 24.98 -20.64
N LYS A 18 3.23 25.81 -19.63
CA LYS A 18 3.50 25.49 -18.23
C LYS A 18 2.73 24.21 -17.90
N THR A 19 3.43 23.13 -17.53
CA THR A 19 2.74 21.92 -17.07
C THR A 19 1.94 22.25 -15.82
N LEU A 20 0.69 21.80 -15.78
CA LEU A 20 -0.20 21.97 -14.62
C LEU A 20 0.04 20.87 -13.56
N ILE A 21 0.78 19.82 -13.93
CA ILE A 21 1.09 18.68 -13.06
C ILE A 21 2.37 18.97 -12.32
N ALA A 22 2.37 18.71 -11.02
CA ALA A 22 3.58 18.84 -10.19
C ALA A 22 4.71 17.94 -10.72
N PRO A 23 5.98 18.40 -10.74
CA PRO A 23 7.09 17.66 -11.35
C PRO A 23 7.27 16.24 -10.80
N HIS A 24 7.12 16.04 -9.50
CA HIS A 24 7.25 14.73 -8.85
C HIS A 24 6.12 13.75 -9.21
N ILE A 25 4.96 14.27 -9.63
CA ILE A 25 3.84 13.47 -10.15
C ILE A 25 4.02 13.16 -11.64
N ALA A 26 4.54 14.13 -12.40
CA ALA A 26 4.71 13.99 -13.84
C ALA A 26 5.70 12.87 -14.24
N VAL A 27 6.57 12.45 -13.34
CA VAL A 27 7.54 11.37 -13.56
C VAL A 27 7.05 9.98 -13.15
N LEU A 28 5.86 9.90 -12.56
CA LEU A 28 5.28 8.60 -12.18
C LEU A 28 4.90 7.81 -13.43
N PRO A 29 5.22 6.52 -13.50
CA PRO A 29 4.80 5.66 -14.60
C PRO A 29 3.27 5.52 -14.59
N LYS A 30 2.68 5.42 -15.78
CA LYS A 30 1.28 5.01 -15.88
C LYS A 30 1.14 3.56 -15.40
N SER A 31 0.05 3.27 -14.69
CA SER A 31 -0.29 1.89 -14.37
C SER A 31 -0.66 1.13 -15.65
N GLY A 32 0.08 0.09 -15.98
CA GLY A 32 -0.22 -0.79 -17.12
C GLY A 32 -1.47 -1.67 -16.92
N ILE A 33 -2.00 -1.73 -15.71
CA ILE A 33 -3.19 -2.51 -15.37
C ILE A 33 -4.41 -2.05 -16.17
N ARG A 34 -4.61 -0.74 -16.35
CA ARG A 34 -5.74 -0.21 -17.12
C ARG A 34 -5.70 -0.61 -18.58
N ASP A 35 -4.54 -0.51 -19.19
CA ASP A 35 -4.38 -0.89 -20.62
C ASP A 35 -4.66 -2.38 -20.81
N PHE A 36 -4.28 -3.21 -19.82
CA PHE A 36 -4.59 -4.63 -19.81
C PHE A 36 -6.08 -4.90 -19.64
N PHE A 37 -6.79 -4.18 -18.77
CA PHE A 37 -8.24 -4.34 -18.58
C PHE A 37 -9.02 -3.94 -19.82
N GLU A 38 -8.65 -2.85 -20.49
CA GLU A 38 -9.29 -2.44 -21.74
C GLU A 38 -9.12 -3.53 -22.81
N LEU A 39 -7.95 -4.17 -22.87
CA LEU A 39 -7.69 -5.28 -23.78
C LEU A 39 -8.57 -6.50 -23.45
N VAL A 40 -8.59 -6.94 -22.18
CA VAL A 40 -9.37 -8.12 -21.76
C VAL A 40 -10.87 -7.90 -21.97
N ASN A 41 -11.39 -6.72 -21.65
CA ASN A 41 -12.81 -6.36 -21.85
C ASN A 41 -13.21 -6.30 -23.34
N SER A 42 -12.24 -6.22 -24.25
CA SER A 42 -12.49 -6.24 -25.71
C SER A 42 -12.46 -7.64 -26.32
N MET A 43 -12.18 -8.66 -25.51
CA MET A 43 -12.04 -10.05 -25.99
C MET A 43 -13.22 -10.89 -25.52
N ASP A 44 -13.82 -11.66 -26.43
CA ASP A 44 -14.81 -12.67 -26.12
C ASP A 44 -14.10 -14.00 -25.71
N ASP A 45 -14.76 -14.80 -24.86
CA ASP A 45 -14.29 -16.12 -24.43
C ASP A 45 -12.95 -16.16 -23.66
N VAL A 46 -12.64 -15.11 -22.88
CA VAL A 46 -11.45 -15.07 -22.04
C VAL A 46 -11.79 -15.35 -20.57
N ILE A 47 -11.09 -16.32 -19.97
CA ILE A 47 -11.08 -16.49 -18.52
C ILE A 47 -10.02 -15.53 -17.96
N SER A 48 -10.47 -14.42 -17.34
CA SER A 48 -9.56 -13.44 -16.76
C SER A 48 -9.07 -13.90 -15.40
N LEU A 49 -7.74 -13.92 -15.22
CA LEU A 49 -7.05 -14.02 -13.93
C LEU A 49 -6.35 -12.72 -13.55
N GLY A 50 -6.76 -11.60 -14.16
CA GLY A 50 -6.06 -10.32 -14.05
C GLY A 50 -6.44 -9.49 -12.83
N ILE A 51 -7.67 -9.62 -12.33
CA ILE A 51 -8.12 -8.97 -11.09
C ILE A 51 -8.20 -10.04 -10.00
N GLY A 52 -7.48 -9.81 -8.89
CA GLY A 52 -7.59 -10.65 -7.70
C GLY A 52 -8.74 -10.17 -6.83
N GLU A 53 -9.94 -10.69 -7.07
CA GLU A 53 -11.10 -10.48 -6.21
C GLU A 53 -11.81 -11.81 -5.96
N PRO A 54 -12.43 -12.01 -4.76
CA PRO A 54 -13.25 -13.19 -4.52
C PRO A 54 -14.43 -13.25 -5.50
N ASP A 55 -14.65 -14.40 -6.14
CA ASP A 55 -15.79 -14.62 -7.04
C ASP A 55 -17.09 -14.98 -6.30
N PHE A 56 -17.08 -14.90 -4.97
CA PHE A 56 -18.24 -15.10 -4.11
C PHE A 56 -19.00 -13.79 -3.90
N VAL A 57 -20.33 -13.89 -4.00
CA VAL A 57 -21.18 -12.77 -3.57
C VAL A 57 -21.08 -12.60 -2.07
N THR A 58 -21.00 -11.35 -1.58
CA THR A 58 -21.01 -11.04 -0.16
C THR A 58 -22.13 -11.79 0.58
N PRO A 59 -21.87 -12.45 1.72
CA PRO A 59 -22.86 -13.22 2.46
C PRO A 59 -24.16 -12.46 2.73
N TRP A 60 -25.27 -13.17 2.67
CA TRP A 60 -26.61 -12.54 2.75
C TRP A 60 -26.81 -11.70 4.00
N ASN A 61 -26.41 -12.18 5.16
CA ASN A 61 -26.52 -11.48 6.44
C ASN A 61 -25.80 -10.11 6.43
N ILE A 62 -24.67 -10.00 5.75
CA ILE A 62 -23.91 -8.74 5.60
C ILE A 62 -24.66 -7.79 4.67
N ARG A 63 -25.14 -8.30 3.52
CA ARG A 63 -25.92 -7.50 2.56
C ARG A 63 -27.22 -6.99 3.18
N GLU A 64 -27.95 -7.84 3.89
CA GLU A 64 -29.19 -7.51 4.56
C GLU A 64 -28.95 -6.39 5.62
N SER A 65 -27.89 -6.50 6.41
CA SER A 65 -27.49 -5.47 7.39
C SER A 65 -27.18 -4.13 6.72
N ALA A 66 -26.55 -4.13 5.56
CA ALA A 66 -26.29 -2.91 4.79
C ALA A 66 -27.59 -2.29 4.27
N ILE A 67 -28.48 -3.08 3.69
CA ILE A 67 -29.81 -2.64 3.21
C ILE A 67 -30.61 -2.03 4.38
N TYR A 68 -30.69 -2.73 5.50
CA TYR A 68 -31.38 -2.24 6.69
C TYR A 68 -30.80 -0.93 7.21
N SER A 69 -29.48 -0.76 7.14
CA SER A 69 -28.84 0.49 7.55
C SER A 69 -29.27 1.67 6.70
N LEU A 70 -29.41 1.49 5.39
CA LEU A 70 -29.92 2.51 4.48
C LEU A 70 -31.40 2.80 4.72
N GLU A 71 -32.23 1.78 4.83
CA GLU A 71 -33.69 1.90 5.08
C GLU A 71 -33.97 2.58 6.42
N SER A 72 -33.15 2.35 7.45
CA SER A 72 -33.24 3.01 8.77
C SER A 72 -32.63 4.40 8.82
N GLY A 73 -32.25 4.97 7.66
CA GLY A 73 -31.78 6.35 7.54
C GLY A 73 -30.39 6.61 8.11
N LYS A 74 -29.55 5.59 8.26
CA LYS A 74 -28.15 5.76 8.71
C LYS A 74 -27.26 6.31 7.57
N THR A 75 -27.57 7.52 7.10
CA THR A 75 -26.97 8.15 5.91
C THR A 75 -26.28 9.48 6.21
N HIS A 76 -25.99 9.75 7.47
CA HIS A 76 -25.35 10.97 7.95
C HIS A 76 -23.83 10.82 8.06
N TYR A 77 -23.12 11.96 8.20
CA TYR A 77 -21.70 11.96 8.50
C TYR A 77 -21.38 11.18 9.77
N THR A 78 -20.25 10.51 9.75
CA THR A 78 -19.66 9.84 10.92
C THR A 78 -18.47 10.65 11.45
N SER A 79 -17.81 10.18 12.50
CA SER A 79 -16.49 10.66 12.90
C SER A 79 -15.49 10.49 11.74
N ASN A 80 -14.54 11.41 11.63
CA ASN A 80 -13.43 11.30 10.66
C ASN A 80 -12.61 10.01 10.84
N LEU A 81 -12.60 9.44 12.05
CA LEU A 81 -11.96 8.17 12.35
C LEU A 81 -12.84 6.95 12.02
N GLY A 82 -14.07 7.17 11.56
CA GLY A 82 -15.08 6.13 11.35
C GLY A 82 -15.95 5.88 12.59
N LEU A 83 -16.99 5.06 12.44
CA LEU A 83 -17.91 4.70 13.53
C LEU A 83 -17.16 4.05 14.69
N LEU A 84 -17.35 4.56 15.91
CA LEU A 84 -16.72 3.99 17.09
C LEU A 84 -17.11 2.52 17.32
N SER A 85 -18.36 2.15 17.00
CA SER A 85 -18.80 0.75 17.09
C SER A 85 -18.02 -0.17 16.16
N LEU A 86 -17.72 0.28 14.93
CA LEU A 86 -16.90 -0.48 13.98
C LEU A 86 -15.45 -0.57 14.47
N ARG A 87 -14.86 0.55 14.93
CA ARG A 87 -13.51 0.55 15.49
C ARG A 87 -13.35 -0.37 16.69
N LYS A 88 -14.38 -0.43 17.58
CA LYS A 88 -14.42 -1.40 18.69
C LYS A 88 -14.47 -2.84 18.18
N ALA A 89 -15.27 -3.11 17.15
CA ALA A 89 -15.33 -4.46 16.55
C ALA A 89 -13.98 -4.87 15.93
N ILE A 90 -13.30 -3.95 15.23
CA ILE A 90 -11.96 -4.17 14.69
C ILE A 90 -10.96 -4.46 15.83
N CYS A 91 -10.92 -3.63 16.88
CA CYS A 91 -9.99 -3.85 17.99
C CYS A 91 -10.27 -5.16 18.74
N ASN A 92 -11.54 -5.55 18.88
CA ASN A 92 -11.90 -6.85 19.47
C ASN A 92 -11.41 -8.02 18.59
N TYR A 93 -11.54 -7.90 17.27
CA TYR A 93 -10.99 -8.89 16.33
C TYR A 93 -9.46 -8.99 16.48
N MET A 94 -8.76 -7.85 16.53
CA MET A 94 -7.30 -7.83 16.72
C MET A 94 -6.87 -8.48 18.04
N SER A 95 -7.64 -8.27 19.11
CA SER A 95 -7.39 -8.89 20.41
C SER A 95 -7.64 -10.40 20.39
N SER A 96 -8.77 -10.85 19.78
CA SER A 96 -9.14 -12.27 19.76
C SER A 96 -8.26 -13.13 18.86
N ASP A 97 -7.89 -12.60 17.69
CA ASP A 97 -7.27 -13.40 16.64
C ASP A 97 -5.74 -13.22 16.58
N TYR A 98 -5.24 -12.10 17.09
CA TYR A 98 -3.80 -11.77 17.05
C TYR A 98 -3.18 -11.52 18.43
N ASP A 99 -3.95 -11.55 19.52
CA ASP A 99 -3.49 -11.17 20.87
C ASP A 99 -2.87 -9.74 20.88
N LEU A 100 -3.49 -8.84 20.12
CA LEU A 100 -3.08 -7.44 19.97
C LEU A 100 -4.16 -6.50 20.46
N ASP A 101 -3.98 -5.92 21.65
CA ASP A 101 -4.90 -4.94 22.22
C ASP A 101 -4.61 -3.54 21.70
N TYR A 102 -5.59 -2.92 21.03
CA TYR A 102 -5.56 -1.53 20.57
C TYR A 102 -6.71 -0.72 21.18
N ASP A 103 -6.44 0.56 21.45
CA ASP A 103 -7.50 1.49 21.85
C ASP A 103 -8.34 1.92 20.65
N PRO A 104 -9.63 1.57 20.61
CA PRO A 104 -10.50 1.95 19.49
C PRO A 104 -10.72 3.46 19.36
N VAL A 105 -10.36 4.26 20.38
CA VAL A 105 -10.50 5.72 20.34
C VAL A 105 -9.29 6.38 19.69
N HIS A 106 -8.09 5.89 19.99
CA HIS A 106 -6.84 6.57 19.61
C HIS A 106 -5.95 5.77 18.64
N GLU A 107 -6.15 4.44 18.50
CA GLU A 107 -5.26 3.57 17.74
C GLU A 107 -5.94 2.89 16.55
N CYS A 108 -7.20 3.27 16.22
CA CYS A 108 -7.94 2.69 15.10
C CYS A 108 -8.62 3.75 14.25
N ILE A 109 -8.41 3.69 12.94
CA ILE A 109 -9.09 4.53 11.94
C ILE A 109 -9.65 3.65 10.82
N VAL A 110 -10.84 4.00 10.33
CA VAL A 110 -11.49 3.36 9.17
C VAL A 110 -11.26 4.23 7.94
N THR A 111 -10.73 3.63 6.89
CA THR A 111 -10.37 4.29 5.64
C THR A 111 -11.14 3.72 4.45
N VAL A 112 -11.10 4.40 3.30
CA VAL A 112 -11.63 3.88 2.03
C VAL A 112 -10.63 2.87 1.45
N GLY A 113 -10.61 1.69 2.05
CA GLY A 113 -9.67 0.61 1.74
C GLY A 113 -8.24 0.89 2.19
N VAL A 114 -7.38 -0.13 2.01
CA VAL A 114 -5.95 -0.06 2.35
C VAL A 114 -5.23 1.02 1.52
N SER A 115 -5.70 1.35 0.33
CA SER A 115 -5.08 2.40 -0.49
C SER A 115 -5.11 3.78 0.18
N GLU A 116 -6.22 4.17 0.82
CA GLU A 116 -6.26 5.42 1.60
C GLU A 116 -5.39 5.31 2.86
N ALA A 117 -5.40 4.16 3.53
CA ALA A 117 -4.60 3.93 4.72
C ALA A 117 -3.09 4.06 4.41
N LEU A 118 -2.62 3.50 3.30
CA LEU A 118 -1.24 3.64 2.82
C LEU A 118 -0.89 5.10 2.52
N ASP A 119 -1.71 5.82 1.75
CA ASP A 119 -1.46 7.24 1.44
C ASP A 119 -1.38 8.08 2.72
N LEU A 120 -2.30 7.88 3.66
CA LEU A 120 -2.32 8.62 4.93
C LEU A 120 -1.08 8.32 5.77
N VAL A 121 -0.75 7.04 5.99
CA VAL A 121 0.37 6.69 6.86
C VAL A 121 1.71 7.05 6.24
N ILE A 122 1.91 6.81 4.95
CA ILE A 122 3.15 7.16 4.26
C ILE A 122 3.38 8.68 4.34
N ARG A 123 2.35 9.50 4.08
CA ARG A 123 2.46 10.97 4.23
C ARG A 123 2.71 11.41 5.66
N ALA A 124 2.14 10.71 6.65
CA ALA A 124 2.30 11.07 8.06
C ALA A 124 3.72 10.83 8.58
N ILE A 125 4.42 9.79 8.08
CA ILE A 125 5.71 9.37 8.60
C ILE A 125 6.90 9.82 7.75
N THR A 126 6.69 10.24 6.49
CA THR A 126 7.76 10.48 5.51
C THR A 126 8.10 11.95 5.39
N SER A 127 9.37 12.29 5.58
CA SER A 127 9.96 13.57 5.19
C SER A 127 10.64 13.45 3.82
N PRO A 128 10.82 14.56 3.06
CA PRO A 128 11.52 14.50 1.80
C PRO A 128 12.92 13.88 1.93
N GLY A 129 13.14 12.79 1.19
CA GLY A 129 14.40 12.06 1.18
C GLY A 129 14.47 10.87 2.16
N ASP A 130 13.47 10.66 3.01
CA ASP A 130 13.36 9.44 3.80
C ASP A 130 13.14 8.24 2.87
N GLU A 131 13.76 7.13 3.19
CA GLU A 131 13.67 5.89 2.45
C GLU A 131 12.63 4.96 3.07
N ILE A 132 11.78 4.38 2.22
CA ILE A 132 10.86 3.30 2.59
C ILE A 132 11.23 2.07 1.77
N ILE A 133 11.60 1.00 2.46
CA ILE A 133 11.94 -0.28 1.83
C ILE A 133 10.64 -1.06 1.60
N TYR A 134 10.53 -1.67 0.42
CA TYR A 134 9.47 -2.61 0.08
C TYR A 134 10.03 -3.70 -0.84
N HIS A 135 9.33 -4.83 -0.97
CA HIS A 135 9.76 -5.92 -1.82
C HIS A 135 9.11 -5.87 -3.20
N GLU A 136 9.74 -6.48 -4.20
CA GLU A 136 9.16 -6.72 -5.53
C GLU A 136 9.34 -8.20 -5.93
N PRO A 137 8.32 -8.82 -6.59
CA PRO A 137 7.04 -8.26 -7.06
C PRO A 137 6.12 -7.83 -5.92
N CYS A 138 5.28 -6.80 -6.15
CA CYS A 138 4.36 -6.27 -5.16
C CYS A 138 3.16 -5.55 -5.81
N TYR A 139 2.26 -5.03 -5.00
CA TYR A 139 1.20 -4.15 -5.45
C TYR A 139 1.77 -2.86 -6.08
N VAL A 140 1.27 -2.52 -7.25
CA VAL A 140 1.84 -1.47 -8.13
C VAL A 140 1.84 -0.07 -7.53
N SER A 141 1.03 0.21 -6.51
CA SER A 141 0.91 1.53 -5.91
C SER A 141 2.00 1.86 -4.89
N TYR A 142 2.69 0.88 -4.30
CA TYR A 142 3.63 1.16 -3.21
C TYR A 142 4.72 2.17 -3.58
N GLY A 143 5.46 1.90 -4.65
CA GLY A 143 6.50 2.81 -5.12
C GLY A 143 5.98 4.21 -5.50
N PRO A 144 4.90 4.33 -6.29
CA PRO A 144 4.24 5.59 -6.56
C PRO A 144 3.81 6.38 -5.33
N GLU A 145 3.15 5.75 -4.34
CA GLU A 145 2.70 6.41 -3.11
C GLU A 145 3.85 6.96 -2.28
N ILE A 146 4.94 6.20 -2.14
CA ILE A 146 6.17 6.67 -1.49
C ILE A 146 6.70 7.93 -2.19
N ARG A 147 6.74 7.94 -3.53
CA ARG A 147 7.19 9.11 -4.31
C ARG A 147 6.24 10.30 -4.19
N MET A 148 4.92 10.06 -4.16
CA MET A 148 3.92 11.12 -3.95
C MET A 148 4.07 11.79 -2.59
N ALA A 149 4.53 11.07 -1.58
CA ALA A 149 4.87 11.61 -0.26
C ALA A 149 6.29 12.21 -0.17
N HIS A 150 7.00 12.38 -1.32
CA HIS A 150 8.38 12.84 -1.41
C HIS A 150 9.43 11.91 -0.77
N GLY A 151 9.06 10.68 -0.47
CA GLY A 151 9.97 9.63 -0.02
C GLY A 151 10.75 8.99 -1.19
N VAL A 152 11.73 8.20 -0.83
CA VAL A 152 12.57 7.43 -1.74
C VAL A 152 12.19 5.95 -1.62
N PRO A 153 11.56 5.35 -2.64
CA PRO A 153 11.27 3.93 -2.62
C PRO A 153 12.56 3.11 -2.81
N VAL A 154 12.81 2.18 -1.90
CA VAL A 154 13.95 1.26 -1.93
C VAL A 154 13.43 -0.15 -2.11
N VAL A 155 13.83 -0.80 -3.20
CA VAL A 155 13.32 -2.12 -3.59
C VAL A 155 14.25 -3.22 -3.13
N VAL A 156 13.71 -4.22 -2.44
CA VAL A 156 14.35 -5.51 -2.22
C VAL A 156 13.67 -6.54 -3.13
N LYS A 157 14.43 -7.13 -4.04
CA LYS A 157 13.87 -8.11 -4.99
C LYS A 157 13.72 -9.47 -4.34
N THR A 158 12.56 -10.09 -4.55
CA THR A 158 12.30 -11.48 -4.21
C THR A 158 12.32 -12.35 -5.48
N TYR A 159 12.54 -13.65 -5.33
CA TYR A 159 12.79 -14.53 -6.45
C TYR A 159 12.04 -15.85 -6.33
N GLU A 160 11.62 -16.41 -7.46
CA GLU A 160 10.94 -17.71 -7.56
C GLU A 160 11.69 -18.83 -6.83
N LYS A 161 13.01 -18.86 -6.89
CA LYS A 161 13.83 -19.88 -6.22
C LYS A 161 13.65 -19.95 -4.69
N ASN A 162 13.09 -18.89 -4.09
CA ASN A 162 12.77 -18.79 -2.67
C ASN A 162 11.25 -18.59 -2.47
N ASP A 163 10.42 -19.06 -3.39
CA ASP A 163 8.97 -18.92 -3.39
C ASP A 163 8.52 -17.45 -3.20
N PHE A 164 9.31 -16.50 -3.70
CA PHE A 164 9.14 -15.06 -3.55
C PHE A 164 9.07 -14.57 -2.09
N ALA A 165 9.52 -15.36 -1.13
CA ALA A 165 9.66 -14.89 0.24
C ALA A 165 10.78 -13.83 0.35
N LEU A 166 10.57 -12.83 1.20
CA LEU A 166 11.56 -11.80 1.48
C LEU A 166 12.70 -12.37 2.32
N ASP A 167 13.92 -12.31 1.80
CA ASP A 167 15.12 -12.70 2.54
C ASP A 167 15.48 -11.61 3.57
N PRO A 168 15.51 -11.93 4.88
CA PRO A 168 15.86 -10.97 5.91
C PRO A 168 17.26 -10.37 5.76
N ASP A 169 18.23 -11.14 5.25
CA ASP A 169 19.59 -10.64 5.04
C ASP A 169 19.66 -9.61 3.89
N ASP A 170 18.86 -9.81 2.83
CA ASP A 170 18.80 -8.85 1.73
C ASP A 170 18.02 -7.59 2.15
N LEU A 171 17.00 -7.74 3.00
CA LEU A 171 16.33 -6.61 3.63
C LEU A 171 17.31 -5.78 4.47
N GLU A 172 18.12 -6.42 5.33
CA GLU A 172 19.05 -5.71 6.21
C GLU A 172 20.14 -4.96 5.43
N LYS A 173 20.65 -5.55 4.33
CA LYS A 173 21.61 -4.89 3.42
C LYS A 173 21.07 -3.62 2.76
N ALA A 174 19.75 -3.53 2.58
CA ALA A 174 19.10 -2.37 1.96
C ALA A 174 18.90 -1.19 2.93
N ILE A 175 19.10 -1.41 4.23
CA ILE A 175 18.90 -0.39 5.26
C ILE A 175 20.05 0.62 5.24
N THR A 176 19.69 1.89 5.24
CA THR A 176 20.62 3.03 5.35
C THR A 176 20.23 3.94 6.53
N PRO A 177 21.04 4.91 6.89
CA PRO A 177 20.67 5.92 7.90
C PRO A 177 19.43 6.77 7.54
N LYS A 178 18.97 6.71 6.28
CA LYS A 178 17.77 7.39 5.80
C LYS A 178 16.52 6.51 5.82
N THR A 179 16.68 5.21 6.07
CA THR A 179 15.56 4.29 6.09
C THR A 179 14.63 4.61 7.25
N LYS A 180 13.39 4.92 6.94
CA LYS A 180 12.33 5.30 7.88
C LYS A 180 11.42 4.14 8.20
N ALA A 181 11.04 3.37 7.17
CA ALA A 181 10.04 2.31 7.31
C ALA A 181 10.30 1.15 6.35
N ILE A 182 9.68 0.02 6.68
CA ILE A 182 9.56 -1.16 5.83
C ILE A 182 8.07 -1.37 5.54
N LEU A 183 7.71 -1.61 4.27
CA LEU A 183 6.37 -1.98 3.86
C LEU A 183 6.37 -3.46 3.46
N LEU A 184 5.54 -4.24 4.12
CA LEU A 184 5.40 -5.68 3.95
C LEU A 184 3.97 -6.01 3.52
N ASN A 185 3.81 -6.87 2.50
CA ASN A 185 2.53 -7.43 2.09
C ASN A 185 2.69 -8.95 1.94
N PHE A 186 2.29 -9.67 2.98
CA PHE A 186 2.28 -11.13 3.01
C PHE A 186 1.02 -11.61 3.73
N PRO A 187 0.18 -12.44 3.06
CA PRO A 187 0.34 -12.98 1.70
C PRO A 187 0.42 -11.90 0.63
N CYS A 188 1.28 -12.10 -0.35
CA CYS A 188 1.70 -11.08 -1.30
C CYS A 188 0.82 -11.03 -2.56
N ASN A 189 0.40 -9.85 -2.96
CA ASN A 189 -0.05 -9.57 -4.32
C ASN A 189 1.16 -9.14 -5.17
N PRO A 190 1.53 -9.83 -6.28
CA PRO A 190 0.73 -10.83 -7.01
C PRO A 190 1.14 -12.29 -6.79
N THR A 191 2.15 -12.59 -5.98
CA THR A 191 2.82 -13.89 -5.98
C THR A 191 2.13 -14.95 -5.12
N GLY A 192 1.28 -14.53 -4.16
CA GLY A 192 0.73 -15.42 -3.14
C GLY A 192 1.76 -15.88 -2.11
N ALA A 193 2.99 -15.35 -2.16
CA ALA A 193 4.05 -15.68 -1.21
C ALA A 193 3.64 -15.35 0.22
N THR A 194 4.11 -16.17 1.15
CA THR A 194 3.96 -15.98 2.60
C THR A 194 5.32 -15.94 3.27
N LEU A 195 5.36 -15.56 4.53
CA LEU A 195 6.56 -15.64 5.37
C LEU A 195 6.37 -16.71 6.43
N THR A 196 7.41 -17.46 6.71
CA THR A 196 7.44 -18.37 7.87
C THR A 196 7.57 -17.58 9.17
N TYR A 197 7.25 -18.23 10.29
CA TYR A 197 7.46 -17.64 11.62
C TYR A 197 8.91 -17.16 11.80
N GLU A 198 9.90 -18.00 11.42
CA GLU A 198 11.31 -17.67 11.56
C GLU A 198 11.74 -16.46 10.71
N GLN A 199 11.22 -16.36 9.47
CA GLN A 199 11.49 -15.21 8.60
C GLN A 199 10.90 -13.94 9.19
N THR A 200 9.63 -13.99 9.63
CA THR A 200 8.95 -12.85 10.25
C THR A 200 9.65 -12.41 11.53
N GLU A 201 10.10 -13.36 12.38
CA GLU A 201 10.85 -13.08 13.60
C GLU A 201 12.19 -12.36 13.29
N LYS A 202 12.92 -12.81 12.26
CA LYS A 202 14.17 -12.17 11.84
C LYS A 202 13.91 -10.74 11.35
N ILE A 203 12.89 -10.53 10.53
CA ILE A 203 12.51 -9.19 10.05
C ILE A 203 12.10 -8.29 11.22
N ALA A 204 11.34 -8.81 12.20
CA ALA A 204 10.99 -8.08 13.41
C ALA A 204 12.23 -7.65 14.21
N LYS A 205 13.19 -8.55 14.41
CA LYS A 205 14.47 -8.23 15.08
C LYS A 205 15.27 -7.15 14.34
N ILE A 206 15.27 -7.17 13.00
CA ILE A 206 15.89 -6.14 12.16
C ILE A 206 15.18 -4.79 12.37
N ALA A 207 13.85 -4.77 12.29
CA ALA A 207 13.07 -3.53 12.47
C ALA A 207 13.29 -2.91 13.86
N VAL A 208 13.35 -3.72 14.91
CA VAL A 208 13.65 -3.25 16.28
C VAL A 208 15.08 -2.70 16.37
N ARG A 209 16.08 -3.44 15.86
CA ARG A 209 17.50 -3.04 15.90
C ARG A 209 17.76 -1.71 15.22
N HIS A 210 17.14 -1.49 14.07
CA HIS A 210 17.29 -0.29 13.27
C HIS A 210 16.25 0.79 13.58
N ASN A 211 15.38 0.56 14.58
CA ASN A 211 14.31 1.48 14.99
C ASN A 211 13.40 1.92 13.83
N LEU A 212 12.98 0.96 12.99
CA LEU A 212 12.14 1.21 11.82
C LEU A 212 10.66 1.06 12.14
N ILE A 213 9.83 1.81 11.44
CA ILE A 213 8.38 1.62 11.38
C ILE A 213 8.09 0.49 10.39
N VAL A 214 7.08 -0.33 10.67
CA VAL A 214 6.61 -1.36 9.73
C VAL A 214 5.18 -1.06 9.33
N LEU A 215 4.94 -0.97 8.02
CA LEU A 215 3.63 -0.94 7.42
C LEU A 215 3.31 -2.36 6.98
N ALA A 216 2.39 -3.01 7.69
CA ALA A 216 2.04 -4.40 7.45
C ALA A 216 0.68 -4.47 6.75
N ASP A 217 0.71 -4.66 5.43
CA ASP A 217 -0.49 -4.82 4.61
C ASP A 217 -0.96 -6.28 4.67
N HIS A 218 -2.02 -6.49 5.44
CA HIS A 218 -2.62 -7.78 5.75
C HIS A 218 -3.90 -8.09 4.98
N ILE A 219 -4.18 -7.37 3.90
CA ILE A 219 -5.45 -7.48 3.16
C ILE A 219 -5.80 -8.91 2.71
N TYR A 220 -4.80 -9.79 2.55
CA TYR A 220 -4.99 -11.17 2.08
C TYR A 220 -4.86 -12.23 3.16
N THR A 221 -4.70 -11.87 4.42
CA THR A 221 -4.43 -12.83 5.50
C THR A 221 -5.52 -13.91 5.60
N GLU A 222 -6.79 -13.51 5.53
CA GLU A 222 -7.94 -14.44 5.60
C GLU A 222 -8.10 -15.31 4.33
N LEU A 223 -7.36 -15.05 3.27
CA LEU A 223 -7.36 -15.82 2.02
C LEU A 223 -6.19 -16.81 1.94
N THR A 224 -5.57 -17.13 3.08
CA THR A 224 -4.43 -18.07 3.15
C THR A 224 -4.90 -19.52 3.12
N TYR A 225 -4.27 -20.33 2.28
CA TYR A 225 -4.46 -21.78 2.24
C TYR A 225 -3.38 -22.45 3.11
N GLY A 226 -3.77 -23.03 4.24
CA GLY A 226 -2.84 -23.68 5.17
C GLY A 226 -2.52 -22.85 6.40
N GLU A 227 -1.26 -22.82 6.81
CA GLU A 227 -0.83 -22.06 8.00
C GLU A 227 -0.83 -20.55 7.70
N MET A 228 -1.45 -19.78 8.59
CA MET A 228 -1.47 -18.32 8.46
C MET A 228 -0.07 -17.73 8.66
N THR A 229 0.28 -16.74 7.84
CA THR A 229 1.46 -15.91 8.07
C THR A 229 1.32 -15.18 9.41
N PRO A 230 2.27 -15.30 10.34
CA PRO A 230 2.19 -14.60 11.60
C PRO A 230 2.26 -13.08 11.35
N SER A 231 1.41 -12.32 12.05
CA SER A 231 1.54 -10.87 12.00
C SER A 231 2.83 -10.43 12.66
N ILE A 232 3.60 -9.58 11.98
CA ILE A 232 4.84 -9.04 12.54
C ILE A 232 4.58 -8.22 13.81
N ALA A 233 3.39 -7.65 13.98
CA ALA A 233 3.00 -6.87 15.15
C ALA A 233 2.98 -7.70 16.46
N THR A 234 2.88 -9.04 16.37
CA THR A 234 2.83 -9.93 17.56
C THR A 234 4.21 -10.19 18.16
N PHE A 235 5.28 -9.85 17.45
CA PHE A 235 6.64 -10.09 17.96
C PHE A 235 7.07 -9.01 18.97
N PRO A 236 7.97 -9.34 19.92
CA PRO A 236 8.41 -8.40 20.94
C PRO A 236 8.95 -7.08 20.38
N GLY A 237 8.43 -5.94 20.86
CA GLY A 237 8.82 -4.60 20.44
C GLY A 237 8.28 -4.18 19.07
N MET A 238 7.33 -4.93 18.51
CA MET A 238 6.78 -4.63 17.18
C MET A 238 5.43 -3.93 17.22
N LYS A 239 4.59 -4.15 18.23
CA LYS A 239 3.27 -3.50 18.33
C LYS A 239 3.37 -1.98 18.21
N GLU A 240 4.31 -1.36 18.93
CA GLU A 240 4.47 0.09 19.02
C GLU A 240 5.03 0.72 17.74
N ARG A 241 5.54 -0.09 16.82
CA ARG A 241 6.16 0.36 15.57
C ARG A 241 5.48 -0.18 14.30
N THR A 242 4.43 -0.97 14.45
CA THR A 242 3.69 -1.53 13.31
C THR A 242 2.37 -0.80 13.10
N VAL A 243 2.15 -0.36 11.88
CA VAL A 243 0.82 0.04 11.41
C VAL A 243 0.24 -1.17 10.68
N PHE A 244 -0.80 -1.73 11.25
CA PHE A 244 -1.54 -2.86 10.68
C PHE A 244 -2.57 -2.31 9.67
N LEU A 245 -2.53 -2.77 8.42
CA LEU A 245 -3.36 -2.28 7.31
C LEU A 245 -4.20 -3.41 6.71
#